data_f4b6885124dd21e331d7bda740341d17
#
_entry.id   f4b6885124dd21e331d7bda740341d17
#
_cell.length_a   1.000
_cell.length_b   1.000
_cell.length_c   1.000
_cell.angle_alpha   90.00
_cell.angle_beta   90.00
_cell.angle_gamma   90.00
#
_symmetry.space_group_name_H-M   'P 1'
#
loop_
_entity.id
_entity.type
_entity.pdbx_description
1 polymer ?
#
loop_
_entity_poly.entity_id
_entity_poly.type
_entity_poly.pdbx_seq_one_letter_code
_entity_poly.pdbx_strand_id
1 'polypeptide(L)' 'MKLSELNIPRSELERLIGEYVWNARNKKILYDKVEGYTYEEIAEKYNLSTVRTKEIVKECLAKIEKHI' A
#
# COMPACT_ATOMS: atom_id res chain seq x y z
N MET A 1 1.52 -1.23 11.08
CA MET A 1 2.75 -1.86 10.56
C MET A 1 3.25 -1.12 9.34
N LYS A 2 4.55 -0.99 9.19
CA LYS A 2 5.17 -0.40 7.99
C LYS A 2 5.46 -1.51 6.99
N LEU A 3 5.49 -1.19 5.70
CA LEU A 3 5.83 -2.18 4.66
C LEU A 3 7.16 -2.87 4.91
N SER A 4 8.16 -2.13 5.39
CA SER A 4 9.48 -2.68 5.72
C SER A 4 9.46 -3.71 6.84
N GLU A 5 8.41 -3.77 7.63
CA GLU A 5 8.26 -4.71 8.74
C GLU A 5 7.62 -6.03 8.33
N LEU A 6 7.09 -6.12 7.10
CA LEU A 6 6.43 -7.32 6.59
C LEU A 6 7.42 -8.37 6.14
N ASN A 7 8.55 -8.48 6.43
CA ASN A 7 9.55 -9.53 6.20
C ASN A 7 9.16 -10.57 5.13
N ILE A 8 8.65 -10.11 4.00
CA ILE A 8 8.28 -10.96 2.86
C ILE A 8 8.91 -10.39 1.58
N PRO A 9 9.17 -11.22 0.57
CA PRO A 9 9.72 -10.74 -0.70
C PRO A 9 8.75 -9.77 -1.38
N ARG A 10 9.31 -8.81 -2.13
CA ARG A 10 8.52 -7.82 -2.86
C ARG A 10 7.53 -8.48 -3.82
N SER A 11 7.93 -9.53 -4.52
CA SER A 11 7.06 -10.26 -5.44
C SER A 11 5.84 -10.85 -4.72
N GLU A 12 6.04 -11.39 -3.53
CA GLU A 12 4.95 -11.93 -2.71
C GLU A 12 4.03 -10.82 -2.23
N LEU A 13 4.60 -9.68 -1.81
CA LEU A 13 3.81 -8.53 -1.40
C LEU A 13 2.94 -8.01 -2.55
N GLU A 14 3.50 -7.90 -3.75
CA GLU A 14 2.75 -7.48 -4.94
C GLU A 14 1.61 -8.44 -5.26
N ARG A 15 1.84 -9.76 -5.12
CA ARG A 15 0.81 -10.76 -5.30
C ARG A 15 -0.34 -10.59 -4.30
N LEU A 16 0.00 -10.38 -3.03
CA LEU A 16 -0.99 -10.17 -1.97
C LEU A 16 -1.82 -8.91 -2.19
N ILE A 17 -1.17 -7.83 -2.64
CA ILE A 17 -1.88 -6.59 -2.98
C ILE A 17 -2.87 -6.88 -4.11
N GLY A 18 -2.47 -7.61 -5.14
CA GLY A 18 -3.33 -7.96 -6.25
C GLY A 18 -4.53 -8.80 -5.86
N GLU A 19 -4.38 -9.70 -4.88
CA GLU A 19 -5.45 -10.60 -4.43
C GLU A 19 -6.40 -9.96 -3.42
N TYR A 20 -5.90 -9.16 -2.49
CA TYR A 20 -6.68 -8.72 -1.34
C TYR A 20 -7.01 -7.23 -1.31
N VAL A 21 -6.45 -6.44 -2.20
CA VAL A 21 -6.79 -5.03 -2.34
C VAL A 21 -7.57 -4.85 -3.63
N TRP A 22 -8.89 -4.70 -3.53
CA TRP A 22 -9.76 -4.72 -4.70
C TRP A 22 -10.04 -3.36 -5.32
N ASN A 23 -9.85 -2.28 -4.59
CA ASN A 23 -10.01 -0.92 -5.14
C ASN A 23 -8.80 -0.59 -6.04
N ALA A 24 -9.06 -0.29 -7.32
CA ALA A 24 -8.00 -0.05 -8.30
C ALA A 24 -7.05 1.09 -7.89
N ARG A 25 -7.60 2.19 -7.37
CA ARG A 25 -6.80 3.31 -6.88
C ARG A 25 -5.92 2.88 -5.72
N ASN A 26 -6.48 2.16 -4.76
CA ASN A 26 -5.75 1.72 -3.58
C ASN A 26 -4.63 0.74 -3.93
N LYS A 27 -4.86 -0.14 -4.91
CA LYS A 27 -3.80 -1.00 -5.44
C LYS A 27 -2.62 -0.19 -5.96
N LYS A 28 -2.90 0.83 -6.77
CA LYS A 28 -1.86 1.69 -7.34
C LYS A 28 -1.09 2.42 -6.25
N ILE A 29 -1.80 2.90 -5.23
CA ILE A 29 -1.18 3.56 -4.08
C ILE A 29 -0.23 2.59 -3.36
N LEU A 30 -0.66 1.37 -3.13
CA LEU A 30 0.18 0.35 -2.48
C LEU A 30 1.40 0.01 -3.34
N TYR A 31 1.23 -0.18 -4.64
CA TYR A 31 2.34 -0.45 -5.54
C TYR A 31 3.34 0.71 -5.55
N ASP A 32 2.87 1.96 -5.56
CA ASP A 32 3.74 3.12 -5.50
C ASP A 32 4.54 3.13 -4.19
N LYS A 33 3.90 2.77 -3.09
CA LYS A 33 4.60 2.70 -1.80
C LYS A 33 5.66 1.60 -1.79
N VAL A 34 5.38 0.46 -2.40
CA VAL A 34 6.35 -0.64 -2.56
C VAL A 34 7.53 -0.18 -3.43
N GLU A 35 7.28 0.63 -4.45
CA GLU A 35 8.32 1.19 -5.32
C GLU A 35 9.23 2.20 -4.60
N GLY A 36 8.81 2.71 -3.45
CA GLY A 36 9.61 3.62 -2.65
C GLY A 36 9.17 5.09 -2.66
N TYR A 37 8.02 5.40 -3.26
CA TYR A 37 7.49 6.76 -3.23
C TYR A 37 7.09 7.17 -1.81
N THR A 38 7.26 8.44 -1.49
CA THR A 38 6.84 8.97 -0.19
C THR A 38 5.33 9.15 -0.16
N TYR A 39 4.76 9.27 1.05
CA TYR A 39 3.33 9.55 1.20
C TYR A 39 2.95 10.88 0.55
N GLU A 40 3.83 11.89 0.65
CA GLU A 40 3.62 13.21 0.04
C GLU A 40 3.55 13.11 -1.49
N GLU A 41 4.45 12.35 -2.09
CA GLU A 41 4.47 12.14 -3.54
C GLU A 41 3.21 11.40 -4.01
N ILE A 42 2.80 10.38 -3.29
CA ILE A 42 1.61 9.60 -3.61
C ILE A 42 0.35 10.45 -3.44
N ALA A 43 0.27 11.21 -2.34
CA ALA A 43 -0.85 12.10 -2.07
C ALA A 43 -1.04 13.12 -3.19
N GLU A 44 0.04 13.74 -3.66
CA GLU A 44 0.01 14.69 -4.77
C GLU A 44 -0.45 14.02 -6.05
N LYS A 45 0.07 12.84 -6.36
CA LYS A 45 -0.25 12.09 -7.58
C LYS A 45 -1.75 11.75 -7.67
N TYR A 46 -2.37 11.42 -6.56
CA TYR A 46 -3.78 11.01 -6.52
C TYR A 46 -4.72 12.08 -5.98
N ASN A 47 -4.21 13.29 -5.79
CA ASN A 47 -4.97 14.43 -5.28
C ASN A 47 -5.64 14.13 -3.94
N LEU A 48 -4.87 13.56 -3.02
CA LEU A 48 -5.30 13.21 -1.67
C LEU A 48 -4.45 13.98 -0.65
N SER A 49 -4.94 14.05 0.58
CA SER A 49 -4.12 14.55 1.68
C SER A 49 -3.10 13.46 2.08
N THR A 50 -1.99 13.88 2.66
CA THR A 50 -0.98 12.95 3.19
C THR A 50 -1.58 12.04 4.25
N VAL A 51 -2.43 12.60 5.12
CA VAL A 51 -3.12 11.84 6.17
C VAL A 51 -4.01 10.76 5.56
N ARG A 52 -4.80 11.11 4.55
CA ARG A 52 -5.67 10.13 3.90
C ARG A 52 -4.88 9.03 3.19
N THR A 53 -3.75 9.39 2.57
CA THR A 53 -2.87 8.42 1.93
C THR A 53 -2.32 7.41 2.94
N LYS A 54 -1.88 7.88 4.11
CA LYS A 54 -1.41 7.00 5.19
C LYS A 54 -2.51 6.07 5.68
N GLU A 55 -3.73 6.58 5.82
CA GLU A 55 -4.89 5.78 6.24
C GLU A 55 -5.17 4.66 5.24
N ILE A 56 -5.16 4.98 3.94
CA ILE A 56 -5.40 3.99 2.89
C ILE A 56 -4.35 2.88 2.94
N VAL A 57 -3.07 3.25 3.03
CA VAL A 57 -1.99 2.27 3.11
C VAL A 57 -2.15 1.39 4.35
N LYS A 58 -2.43 2.00 5.49
CA LYS A 58 -2.62 1.28 6.74
C LYS A 58 -3.78 0.29 6.69
N GLU A 59 -4.92 0.72 6.16
CA GLU A 59 -6.11 -0.13 6.00
C GLU A 59 -5.83 -1.32 5.08
N CYS A 60 -5.15 -1.07 3.97
CA CYS A 60 -4.81 -2.13 3.02
C CYS A 60 -3.81 -3.12 3.59
N LEU A 61 -2.80 -2.63 4.33
CA LEU A 61 -1.84 -3.50 5.00
C LEU A 61 -2.51 -4.38 6.05
N ALA A 62 -3.49 -3.85 6.77
CA ALA A 62 -4.25 -4.64 7.74
C ALA A 62 -4.98 -5.80 7.09
N LYS A 63 -5.53 -5.60 5.89
CA LYS A 63 -6.16 -6.68 5.12
C LYS A 63 -5.15 -7.75 4.69
N ILE A 64 -3.98 -7.32 4.25
CA ILE A 64 -2.92 -8.22 3.81
C ILE A 64 -2.38 -9.05 4.97
N GLU A 65 -2.19 -8.43 6.14
CA GLU A 65 -1.68 -9.10 7.33
C GLU A 65 -2.51 -10.31 7.76
N LYS A 66 -3.80 -10.29 7.50
CA LYS A 66 -4.68 -11.40 7.83
C LYS A 66 -4.37 -12.67 7.02
N HIS A 67 -3.61 -12.53 5.95
CA HIS A 67 -3.31 -13.60 5.01
C HIS A 67 -1.82 -14.00 4.97
N ILE A 68 -1.04 -13.47 5.89
CA ILE A 68 0.39 -13.81 6.00
C ILE A 68 0.65 -14.89 7.04
#